data_fb8a09263bc8426f5ec853ed52a7edfe
#
_entry.id   fb8a09263bc8426f5ec853ed52a7edfe
#
_cell.length_a   1.000
_cell.length_b   1.000
_cell.length_c   1.000
_cell.angle_alpha   90.00
_cell.angle_beta   90.00
_cell.angle_gamma   90.00
#
_symmetry.space_group_name_H-M   'P 1'
#
loop_
_entity.id
_entity.type
_entity.pdbx_description
1 polymer ?
#
loop_
_entity_poly.entity_id
_entity_poly.type
_entity_poly.pdbx_seq_one_letter_code
_entity_poly.pdbx_strand_id
1 'polypeptide(L)'
;MHGPTQDKGHSKTAKKISIVKKSGKNAEPYNDQVLTHPKFRFRKKMAAFDYDHTLVKPTSGPVFSQKVDDWQWLRPNVKNVLIGYYQRGYSIVIFTNQSRKFKTAQIKLVLDTLTIPYKAYIQYNKSEKKPNPKVFIEFSESRLDMVKSFYTGDALGRTGDWSDSDKVFAVNCGLRYYSPEEMFPFKITNHKPLKKYPKQEVVIMVGYPGSGKSTFIAKNFNTDYTVLSGDDLKTESKMKKGLRVAIASKTSVVLDATHGSVKKRKIFIDIAKEASLPVRVIHITTSIEEAMHQNNKRAIKVPKIAFWVYRKHFQEPTLAEGINEVIKF
;
A
#
# COMPACT_ATOMS: atom_id res chain seq x y z
N MET A 1 80.50 8.55 25.88
CA MET A 1 80.11 7.81 27.08
C MET A 1 78.63 7.79 27.18
N HIS A 2 78.10 6.64 27.50
CA HIS A 2 76.67 6.26 27.73
C HIS A 2 75.82 5.98 26.52
N GLY A 3 75.61 4.71 26.34
CA GLY A 3 74.86 4.08 25.28
C GLY A 3 73.38 4.02 25.51
N PRO A 4 72.64 3.48 24.55
CA PRO A 4 71.20 3.58 24.50
C PRO A 4 70.47 2.47 25.24
N THR A 5 69.40 2.83 25.92
CA THR A 5 68.44 1.89 26.54
C THR A 5 67.44 1.40 25.50
N GLN A 6 67.35 0.06 25.41
CA GLN A 6 66.36 -0.67 24.62
C GLN A 6 64.96 -0.51 25.21
N ASP A 7 64.01 -0.17 24.36
CA ASP A 7 62.58 -0.26 24.71
C ASP A 7 61.97 -1.50 24.01
N LYS A 8 61.31 -2.34 24.81
CA LYS A 8 60.75 -3.63 24.39
C LYS A 8 59.37 -3.42 23.84
N GLY A 9 59.23 -3.57 22.50
CA GLY A 9 57.95 -3.59 21.84
C GLY A 9 57.06 -4.78 22.26
N HIS A 10 55.88 -4.51 22.78
CA HIS A 10 54.83 -5.51 22.96
C HIS A 10 54.03 -5.71 21.69
N SER A 11 54.30 -6.82 21.02
CA SER A 11 53.56 -7.32 19.91
C SER A 11 52.16 -7.80 20.41
N LYS A 12 51.09 -7.07 20.06
CA LYS A 12 49.73 -7.54 20.21
C LYS A 12 49.36 -8.36 18.97
N THR A 13 49.39 -9.66 19.09
CA THR A 13 48.89 -10.63 18.14
C THR A 13 47.38 -10.47 17.98
N ALA A 14 46.95 -9.91 16.88
CA ALA A 14 45.54 -9.87 16.47
C ALA A 14 45.11 -11.29 16.07
N LYS A 15 44.22 -11.91 16.87
CA LYS A 15 43.54 -13.16 16.51
C LYS A 15 42.63 -12.90 15.30
N LYS A 16 43.04 -13.44 14.14
CA LYS A 16 42.16 -13.59 12.99
C LYS A 16 41.02 -14.52 13.34
N ILE A 17 39.81 -13.98 13.49
CA ILE A 17 38.59 -14.77 13.56
C ILE A 17 38.31 -15.27 12.14
N SER A 18 38.62 -16.52 11.88
CA SER A 18 38.21 -17.23 10.67
C SER A 18 36.69 -17.44 10.74
N ILE A 19 35.94 -16.65 9.96
CA ILE A 19 34.52 -16.93 9.72
C ILE A 19 34.48 -18.20 8.83
N VAL A 20 34.25 -19.33 9.45
CA VAL A 20 33.88 -20.56 8.75
C VAL A 20 32.53 -20.31 8.09
N LYS A 21 32.53 -20.01 6.81
CA LYS A 21 31.32 -20.09 5.98
C LYS A 21 30.82 -21.52 6.05
N LYS A 22 29.79 -21.77 6.86
CA LYS A 22 29.00 -23.01 6.75
C LYS A 22 28.47 -23.04 5.32
N SER A 23 29.03 -23.92 4.50
CA SER A 23 28.45 -24.30 3.21
C SER A 23 27.03 -24.79 3.46
N GLY A 24 26.05 -23.96 3.08
CA GLY A 24 24.66 -24.37 3.09
C GLY A 24 24.53 -25.60 2.21
N LYS A 25 23.96 -26.67 2.79
CA LYS A 25 23.54 -27.86 2.06
C LYS A 25 22.81 -27.39 0.80
N ASN A 26 23.23 -27.85 -0.37
CA ASN A 26 22.51 -27.70 -1.64
C ASN A 26 21.14 -28.36 -1.43
N ALA A 27 20.13 -27.55 -1.09
CA ALA A 27 18.77 -28.02 -1.13
C ALA A 27 18.46 -28.30 -2.61
N GLU A 28 17.97 -29.49 -2.93
CA GLU A 28 17.44 -29.85 -4.24
C GLU A 28 16.57 -28.69 -4.75
N PRO A 29 16.76 -28.21 -5.99
CA PRO A 29 15.93 -27.17 -6.53
C PRO A 29 14.47 -27.64 -6.54
N TYR A 30 13.55 -26.83 -6.00
CA TYR A 30 12.13 -27.15 -6.08
C TYR A 30 11.69 -27.19 -7.54
N ASN A 31 10.91 -28.21 -7.89
CA ASN A 31 10.30 -28.32 -9.20
C ASN A 31 9.20 -27.24 -9.35
N ASP A 32 9.09 -26.71 -10.56
CA ASP A 32 8.01 -25.84 -10.94
C ASP A 32 6.65 -26.52 -10.75
N GLN A 33 5.64 -25.75 -10.38
CA GLN A 33 4.32 -26.26 -10.05
C GLN A 33 3.26 -25.59 -10.93
N VAL A 34 2.25 -26.36 -11.33
CA VAL A 34 1.06 -25.82 -11.99
C VAL A 34 -0.18 -26.17 -11.17
N LEU A 35 -0.85 -25.16 -10.64
CA LEU A 35 -2.13 -25.32 -9.97
C LEU A 35 -3.26 -25.04 -10.97
N THR A 36 -4.14 -26.00 -11.15
CA THR A 36 -5.31 -25.86 -12.03
C THR A 36 -6.57 -26.13 -11.24
N HIS A 37 -7.45 -25.14 -11.14
CA HIS A 37 -8.77 -25.33 -10.53
C HIS A 37 -9.58 -26.36 -11.35
N PRO A 38 -10.30 -27.32 -10.72
CA PRO A 38 -10.97 -28.41 -11.44
C PRO A 38 -11.98 -27.95 -12.52
N LYS A 39 -12.60 -26.80 -12.31
CA LYS A 39 -13.55 -26.19 -13.27
C LYS A 39 -12.88 -25.25 -14.26
N PHE A 40 -11.54 -25.18 -14.31
CA PHE A 40 -10.85 -24.32 -15.27
C PHE A 40 -11.12 -24.79 -16.70
N ARG A 41 -11.45 -23.84 -17.57
CA ARG A 41 -11.56 -24.05 -19.02
C ARG A 41 -10.84 -22.92 -19.71
N PHE A 42 -10.03 -23.25 -20.68
CA PHE A 42 -9.32 -22.25 -21.48
C PHE A 42 -10.31 -21.32 -22.19
N ARG A 43 -10.00 -20.03 -22.18
CA ARG A 43 -10.74 -18.99 -22.92
C ARG A 43 -9.74 -18.16 -23.71
N LYS A 44 -10.15 -17.69 -24.91
CA LYS A 44 -9.26 -16.92 -25.82
C LYS A 44 -8.77 -15.59 -25.23
N LYS A 45 -9.47 -15.00 -24.27
CA LYS A 45 -9.02 -13.81 -23.54
C LYS A 45 -8.35 -14.21 -22.23
N MET A 46 -7.19 -13.64 -21.95
CA MET A 46 -6.42 -13.91 -20.73
C MET A 46 -6.25 -12.63 -19.92
N ALA A 47 -6.59 -12.69 -18.64
CA ALA A 47 -6.20 -11.73 -17.62
C ALA A 47 -5.15 -12.42 -16.75
N ALA A 48 -3.88 -12.07 -16.93
CA ALA A 48 -2.77 -12.68 -16.23
C ALA A 48 -2.18 -11.73 -15.18
N PHE A 49 -1.68 -12.30 -14.08
CA PHE A 49 -1.20 -11.55 -12.92
C PHE A 49 0.06 -12.19 -12.35
N ASP A 50 0.98 -11.37 -11.84
CA ASP A 50 1.90 -11.81 -10.80
C ASP A 50 1.17 -12.00 -9.46
N TYR A 51 1.85 -12.55 -8.46
CA TYR A 51 1.23 -12.87 -7.17
C TYR A 51 1.66 -11.94 -6.04
N ASP A 52 2.96 -11.96 -5.66
CA ASP A 52 3.45 -11.14 -4.55
C ASP A 52 3.47 -9.65 -4.95
N HIS A 53 3.06 -8.75 -4.07
CA HIS A 53 2.93 -7.30 -4.31
C HIS A 53 2.05 -6.91 -5.51
N THR A 54 1.43 -7.89 -6.17
CA THR A 54 0.44 -7.69 -7.24
C THR A 54 -0.96 -8.07 -6.78
N LEU A 55 -1.17 -9.30 -6.35
CA LEU A 55 -2.47 -9.75 -5.80
C LEU A 55 -2.50 -9.67 -4.28
N VAL A 56 -1.40 -10.02 -3.62
CA VAL A 56 -1.30 -10.12 -2.16
C VAL A 56 -0.07 -9.39 -1.62
N LYS A 57 -0.12 -9.12 -0.31
CA LYS A 57 1.01 -8.66 0.51
C LYS A 57 1.00 -9.37 1.85
N PRO A 58 2.14 -9.45 2.58
CA PRO A 58 2.17 -9.99 3.93
C PRO A 58 1.31 -9.18 4.91
N THR A 59 0.81 -9.83 5.95
CA THR A 59 0.20 -9.19 7.13
C THR A 59 1.23 -8.83 8.18
N SER A 60 2.34 -9.57 8.24
CA SER A 60 3.35 -9.52 9.31
C SER A 60 4.34 -8.36 9.21
N GLY A 61 4.30 -7.55 8.13
CA GLY A 61 5.16 -6.39 7.93
C GLY A 61 6.47 -6.63 7.16
N PRO A 62 7.12 -7.81 7.13
CA PRO A 62 8.22 -8.09 6.20
C PRO A 62 7.81 -7.90 4.74
N VAL A 63 8.80 -7.68 3.87
CA VAL A 63 8.54 -7.49 2.43
C VAL A 63 7.87 -8.71 1.81
N PHE A 64 8.26 -9.92 2.22
CA PHE A 64 7.69 -11.18 1.72
C PHE A 64 7.13 -12.02 2.86
N SER A 65 6.03 -12.72 2.58
CA SER A 65 5.39 -13.66 3.51
C SER A 65 6.38 -14.65 4.10
N GLN A 66 6.21 -14.97 5.38
CA GLN A 66 7.09 -15.87 6.10
C GLN A 66 6.48 -17.28 6.31
N LYS A 67 5.15 -17.41 6.16
CA LYS A 67 4.37 -18.64 6.34
C LYS A 67 3.10 -18.62 5.47
N VAL A 68 2.40 -19.77 5.42
CA VAL A 68 1.23 -19.95 4.52
C VAL A 68 0.10 -18.97 4.79
N ASP A 69 -0.18 -18.66 6.03
CA ASP A 69 -1.28 -17.77 6.46
C ASP A 69 -0.87 -16.29 6.55
N ASP A 70 0.41 -15.95 6.23
CA ASP A 70 0.91 -14.57 6.25
C ASP A 70 0.61 -13.86 4.92
N TRP A 71 -0.67 -13.53 4.70
CA TRP A 71 -1.10 -12.81 3.52
C TRP A 71 -2.38 -12.01 3.74
N GLN A 72 -2.56 -11.00 2.95
CA GLN A 72 -3.79 -10.26 2.75
C GLN A 72 -3.86 -9.79 1.29
N TRP A 73 -5.05 -9.51 0.77
CA TRP A 73 -5.16 -8.89 -0.54
C TRP A 73 -4.36 -7.59 -0.59
N LEU A 74 -3.66 -7.35 -1.70
CA LEU A 74 -2.91 -6.10 -1.88
C LEU A 74 -3.82 -4.89 -1.68
N ARG A 75 -5.05 -4.98 -2.19
CA ARG A 75 -6.12 -3.97 -2.08
C ARG A 75 -7.48 -4.63 -1.91
N PRO A 76 -8.45 -3.94 -1.27
CA PRO A 76 -9.77 -4.53 -1.03
C PRO A 76 -10.53 -4.94 -2.29
N ASN A 77 -10.26 -4.30 -3.43
CA ASN A 77 -10.95 -4.55 -4.69
C ASN A 77 -10.32 -5.64 -5.57
N VAL A 78 -9.15 -6.20 -5.22
CA VAL A 78 -8.45 -7.23 -6.02
C VAL A 78 -9.37 -8.38 -6.35
N LYS A 79 -9.98 -9.00 -5.36
CA LYS A 79 -10.91 -10.13 -5.54
C LYS A 79 -12.03 -9.81 -6.54
N ASN A 80 -12.68 -8.66 -6.37
CA ASN A 80 -13.80 -8.25 -7.21
C ASN A 80 -13.37 -7.98 -8.67
N VAL A 81 -12.17 -7.44 -8.87
CA VAL A 81 -11.62 -7.19 -10.21
C VAL A 81 -11.35 -8.51 -10.93
N LEU A 82 -10.75 -9.51 -10.27
CA LEU A 82 -10.50 -10.83 -10.86
C LEU A 82 -11.83 -11.52 -11.23
N ILE A 83 -12.81 -11.52 -10.32
CA ILE A 83 -14.16 -12.06 -10.57
C ILE A 83 -14.80 -11.35 -11.77
N GLY A 84 -14.71 -10.03 -11.84
CA GLY A 84 -15.24 -9.24 -12.95
C GLY A 84 -14.60 -9.58 -14.31
N TYR A 85 -13.28 -9.86 -14.37
CA TYR A 85 -12.63 -10.33 -15.58
C TYR A 85 -13.12 -11.74 -15.96
N TYR A 86 -13.22 -12.64 -15.00
CA TYR A 86 -13.77 -13.96 -15.26
C TYR A 86 -15.20 -13.92 -15.84
N GLN A 87 -16.08 -13.10 -15.28
CA GLN A 87 -17.45 -12.89 -15.76
C GLN A 87 -17.51 -12.33 -17.19
N ARG A 88 -16.53 -11.49 -17.56
CA ARG A 88 -16.36 -10.96 -18.93
C ARG A 88 -15.71 -11.94 -19.90
N GLY A 89 -15.54 -13.20 -19.50
CA GLY A 89 -15.05 -14.28 -20.34
C GLY A 89 -13.53 -14.35 -20.48
N TYR A 90 -12.77 -13.90 -19.47
CA TYR A 90 -11.33 -14.10 -19.41
C TYR A 90 -10.94 -15.38 -18.67
N SER A 91 -9.88 -16.06 -19.09
CA SER A 91 -9.12 -16.97 -18.25
C SER A 91 -8.36 -16.17 -17.19
N ILE A 92 -8.47 -16.55 -15.92
CA ILE A 92 -7.65 -15.98 -14.85
C ILE A 92 -6.41 -16.83 -14.70
N VAL A 93 -5.23 -16.24 -14.94
CA VAL A 93 -3.94 -16.93 -14.95
C VAL A 93 -2.94 -16.21 -14.05
N ILE A 94 -2.16 -16.96 -13.30
CA ILE A 94 -1.10 -16.43 -12.46
C ILE A 94 0.25 -16.95 -12.97
N PHE A 95 1.22 -16.04 -13.21
CA PHE A 95 2.61 -16.36 -13.52
C PHE A 95 3.50 -15.76 -12.44
N THR A 96 4.08 -16.58 -11.57
CA THR A 96 4.80 -16.09 -10.40
C THR A 96 6.15 -16.78 -10.18
N ASN A 97 7.18 -15.99 -9.88
CA ASN A 97 8.51 -16.47 -9.52
C ASN A 97 8.57 -16.70 -8.00
N GLN A 98 8.91 -17.90 -7.56
CA GLN A 98 8.96 -18.25 -6.16
C GLN A 98 10.31 -18.86 -5.74
N SER A 99 10.63 -18.79 -4.45
CA SER A 99 11.85 -19.38 -3.88
C SER A 99 11.58 -20.17 -2.59
N ARG A 100 10.40 -20.04 -2.01
CA ARG A 100 10.03 -20.68 -0.73
C ARG A 100 8.98 -21.76 -0.93
N LYS A 101 9.24 -22.96 -0.46
CA LYS A 101 8.41 -24.17 -0.65
C LYS A 101 6.94 -23.98 -0.23
N PHE A 102 6.67 -23.27 0.85
CA PHE A 102 5.30 -23.06 1.34
C PHE A 102 4.44 -22.21 0.40
N LYS A 103 5.05 -21.50 -0.56
CA LYS A 103 4.32 -20.58 -1.47
C LYS A 103 3.30 -21.30 -2.34
N THR A 104 3.54 -22.52 -2.77
CA THR A 104 2.53 -23.31 -3.49
C THR A 104 1.25 -23.47 -2.66
N ALA A 105 1.38 -23.84 -1.38
CA ALA A 105 0.23 -23.98 -0.49
C ALA A 105 -0.47 -22.64 -0.22
N GLN A 106 0.30 -21.54 -0.03
CA GLN A 106 -0.25 -20.22 0.15
C GLN A 106 -1.03 -19.76 -1.11
N ILE A 107 -0.44 -19.91 -2.29
CA ILE A 107 -1.08 -19.50 -3.56
C ILE A 107 -2.38 -20.26 -3.75
N LYS A 108 -2.37 -21.59 -3.51
CA LYS A 108 -3.60 -22.39 -3.57
C LYS A 108 -4.66 -21.88 -2.59
N LEU A 109 -4.29 -21.69 -1.32
CA LEU A 109 -5.19 -21.16 -0.29
C LEU A 109 -5.83 -19.84 -0.70
N VAL A 110 -5.03 -18.89 -1.19
CA VAL A 110 -5.51 -17.56 -1.61
C VAL A 110 -6.44 -17.66 -2.81
N LEU A 111 -6.04 -18.38 -3.86
CA LEU A 111 -6.80 -18.48 -5.09
C LEU A 111 -8.12 -19.24 -4.92
N ASP A 112 -8.18 -20.22 -4.02
CA ASP A 112 -9.43 -20.93 -3.69
C ASP A 112 -10.47 -19.98 -3.05
N THR A 113 -10.06 -18.88 -2.44
CA THR A 113 -11.00 -17.87 -1.93
C THR A 113 -11.72 -17.07 -3.03
N LEU A 114 -11.23 -17.13 -4.28
CA LEU A 114 -11.83 -16.38 -5.40
C LEU A 114 -13.19 -16.92 -5.83
N THR A 115 -13.51 -18.17 -5.56
CA THR A 115 -14.76 -18.85 -6.01
C THR A 115 -14.93 -18.92 -7.53
N ILE A 116 -13.87 -18.66 -8.28
CA ILE A 116 -13.83 -18.73 -9.76
C ILE A 116 -12.66 -19.62 -10.20
N PRO A 117 -12.76 -20.26 -11.38
CA PRO A 117 -11.67 -21.04 -11.94
C PRO A 117 -10.42 -20.21 -12.27
N TYR A 118 -9.27 -20.79 -11.96
CA TYR A 118 -7.94 -20.19 -12.21
C TYR A 118 -6.94 -21.25 -12.68
N LYS A 119 -5.82 -20.80 -13.26
CA LYS A 119 -4.61 -21.58 -13.48
C LYS A 119 -3.41 -20.79 -13.02
N ALA A 120 -2.50 -21.41 -12.25
CA ALA A 120 -1.32 -20.74 -11.72
C ALA A 120 -0.04 -21.51 -12.05
N TYR A 121 0.92 -20.85 -12.65
CA TYR A 121 2.26 -21.33 -12.93
C TYR A 121 3.22 -20.74 -11.89
N ILE A 122 3.84 -21.58 -11.10
CA ILE A 122 4.70 -21.24 -9.98
C ILE A 122 6.11 -21.69 -10.31
N GLN A 123 6.98 -20.73 -10.66
CA GLN A 123 8.34 -21.01 -11.14
C GLN A 123 9.34 -20.97 -9.99
N TYR A 124 9.90 -22.12 -9.68
CA TYR A 124 10.99 -22.28 -8.71
C TYR A 124 12.34 -22.38 -9.40
N ASN A 125 12.39 -23.00 -10.58
CA ASN A 125 13.61 -23.19 -11.35
C ASN A 125 14.09 -21.85 -11.93
N LYS A 126 15.33 -21.46 -11.66
CA LYS A 126 15.88 -20.16 -12.05
C LYS A 126 15.83 -19.91 -13.56
N SER A 127 16.03 -20.93 -14.38
CA SER A 127 16.00 -20.80 -15.86
C SER A 127 14.60 -20.59 -16.42
N GLU A 128 13.56 -20.99 -15.68
CA GLU A 128 12.15 -20.92 -16.09
C GLU A 128 11.43 -19.67 -15.56
N LYS A 129 12.08 -18.94 -14.65
CA LYS A 129 11.51 -17.72 -14.04
C LYS A 129 11.33 -16.60 -15.06
N LYS A 130 10.30 -15.76 -14.87
CA LYS A 130 10.20 -14.49 -15.57
C LYS A 130 11.52 -13.74 -15.48
N PRO A 131 12.00 -13.16 -16.58
CA PRO A 131 11.28 -12.80 -17.79
C PRO A 131 11.22 -13.88 -18.90
N ASN A 132 11.54 -15.18 -18.62
CA ASN A 132 11.40 -16.25 -19.60
C ASN A 132 9.93 -16.44 -20.00
N PRO A 133 9.57 -16.37 -21.32
CA PRO A 133 8.18 -16.48 -21.76
C PRO A 133 7.64 -17.93 -21.85
N LYS A 134 8.44 -18.95 -21.53
CA LYS A 134 8.12 -20.36 -21.75
C LYS A 134 6.73 -20.76 -21.20
N VAL A 135 6.45 -20.42 -19.95
CA VAL A 135 5.15 -20.76 -19.31
C VAL A 135 3.96 -20.06 -19.96
N PHE A 136 4.16 -18.88 -20.53
CA PHE A 136 3.14 -18.20 -21.32
C PHE A 136 2.92 -18.90 -22.66
N ILE A 137 3.99 -19.29 -23.34
CA ILE A 137 3.91 -20.04 -24.61
C ILE A 137 3.16 -21.36 -24.41
N GLU A 138 3.50 -22.09 -23.33
CA GLU A 138 2.81 -23.32 -22.94
C GLU A 138 1.33 -23.09 -22.67
N PHE A 139 0.95 -22.03 -21.96
CA PHE A 139 -0.43 -21.69 -21.68
C PHE A 139 -1.18 -21.26 -22.93
N SER A 140 -0.58 -20.42 -23.78
CA SER A 140 -1.27 -19.77 -24.90
C SER A 140 -1.59 -20.72 -26.03
N GLU A 141 -0.71 -21.70 -26.29
CA GLU A 141 -0.79 -22.63 -27.45
C GLU A 141 -1.20 -21.91 -28.75
N SER A 142 -0.77 -20.65 -28.91
CA SER A 142 -1.10 -19.77 -30.05
C SER A 142 -2.61 -19.51 -30.26
N ARG A 143 -3.44 -19.69 -29.25
CA ARG A 143 -4.91 -19.57 -29.35
C ARG A 143 -5.48 -18.30 -28.69
N LEU A 144 -4.63 -17.43 -28.12
CA LEU A 144 -5.08 -16.24 -27.41
C LEU A 144 -5.45 -15.08 -28.34
N ASP A 145 -6.47 -14.34 -27.96
CA ASP A 145 -6.73 -12.99 -28.46
C ASP A 145 -5.75 -12.02 -27.79
N MET A 146 -4.62 -11.78 -28.45
CA MET A 146 -3.53 -10.97 -27.90
C MET A 146 -3.93 -9.53 -27.68
N VAL A 147 -4.84 -8.99 -28.49
CA VAL A 147 -5.33 -7.60 -28.36
C VAL A 147 -6.12 -7.41 -27.05
N LYS A 148 -6.86 -8.43 -26.63
CA LYS A 148 -7.68 -8.39 -25.41
C LYS A 148 -6.95 -8.95 -24.20
N SER A 149 -5.89 -9.75 -24.39
CA SER A 149 -5.11 -10.33 -23.30
C SER A 149 -4.10 -9.34 -22.73
N PHE A 150 -3.79 -9.50 -21.45
CA PHE A 150 -2.86 -8.61 -20.75
C PHE A 150 -2.20 -9.30 -19.55
N TYR A 151 -1.17 -8.66 -19.04
CA TYR A 151 -0.44 -9.04 -17.85
C TYR A 151 -0.41 -7.90 -16.82
N THR A 152 -0.42 -8.22 -15.53
CA THR A 152 -0.28 -7.25 -14.43
C THR A 152 0.77 -7.71 -13.45
N GLY A 153 1.74 -6.85 -13.14
CA GLY A 153 2.81 -7.12 -12.19
C GLY A 153 3.39 -5.85 -11.58
N ASP A 154 4.10 -5.98 -10.47
CA ASP A 154 4.68 -4.85 -9.73
C ASP A 154 6.12 -4.53 -10.17
N ALA A 155 6.86 -5.51 -10.71
CA ALA A 155 8.25 -5.38 -11.13
C ALA A 155 8.36 -4.79 -12.55
N LEU A 156 8.16 -3.48 -12.68
CA LEU A 156 8.09 -2.75 -13.96
C LEU A 156 9.33 -1.90 -14.26
N GLY A 157 10.36 -1.92 -13.39
CA GLY A 157 11.58 -1.14 -13.56
C GLY A 157 11.42 0.35 -13.24
N ARG A 158 10.39 0.72 -12.48
CA ARG A 158 10.18 2.11 -12.01
C ARG A 158 11.09 2.41 -10.82
N THR A 159 11.32 3.68 -10.53
CA THR A 159 12.04 4.07 -9.31
C THR A 159 11.36 3.47 -8.07
N GLY A 160 12.06 2.56 -7.38
CA GLY A 160 11.59 1.86 -6.19
C GLY A 160 11.06 0.44 -6.43
N ASP A 161 10.97 -0.01 -7.68
CA ASP A 161 10.68 -1.41 -8.00
C ASP A 161 11.94 -2.28 -7.74
N TRP A 162 11.74 -3.54 -7.38
CA TRP A 162 12.82 -4.50 -7.12
C TRP A 162 13.52 -4.96 -8.39
N SER A 163 12.81 -4.98 -9.51
CA SER A 163 13.30 -5.39 -10.82
C SER A 163 12.35 -4.89 -11.92
N ASP A 164 12.62 -5.24 -13.15
CA ASP A 164 11.78 -5.03 -14.32
C ASP A 164 11.21 -6.34 -14.88
N SER A 165 11.33 -7.43 -14.15
CA SER A 165 11.07 -8.78 -14.65
C SER A 165 9.62 -8.99 -15.17
N ASP A 166 8.64 -8.30 -14.60
CA ASP A 166 7.24 -8.38 -15.06
C ASP A 166 7.03 -7.62 -16.36
N LYS A 167 7.62 -6.44 -16.47
CA LYS A 167 7.59 -5.66 -17.72
C LYS A 167 8.26 -6.43 -18.87
N VAL A 168 9.48 -6.92 -18.63
CA VAL A 168 10.24 -7.66 -19.65
C VAL A 168 9.52 -8.96 -20.02
N PHE A 169 8.92 -9.67 -19.05
CA PHE A 169 8.09 -10.84 -19.31
C PHE A 169 6.91 -10.50 -20.23
N ALA A 170 6.16 -9.46 -19.92
CA ALA A 170 5.01 -9.04 -20.73
C ALA A 170 5.43 -8.67 -22.16
N VAL A 171 6.55 -7.96 -22.32
CA VAL A 171 7.14 -7.60 -23.64
C VAL A 171 7.54 -8.86 -24.40
N ASN A 172 8.25 -9.80 -23.76
CA ASN A 172 8.66 -11.07 -24.39
C ASN A 172 7.46 -11.94 -24.81
N CYS A 173 6.32 -11.79 -24.12
CA CYS A 173 5.06 -12.45 -24.45
C CYS A 173 4.20 -11.68 -25.47
N GLY A 174 4.58 -10.48 -25.89
CA GLY A 174 3.76 -9.63 -26.76
C GLY A 174 2.46 -9.13 -26.08
N LEU A 175 2.42 -9.03 -24.77
CA LEU A 175 1.25 -8.64 -23.99
C LEU A 175 1.29 -7.16 -23.60
N ARG A 176 0.13 -6.52 -23.57
CA ARG A 176 -0.02 -5.28 -22.82
C ARG A 176 0.17 -5.57 -21.32
N TYR A 177 0.76 -4.63 -20.62
CA TYR A 177 0.95 -4.78 -19.17
C TYR A 177 0.43 -3.57 -18.40
N TYR A 178 0.08 -3.82 -17.14
CA TYR A 178 -0.43 -2.84 -16.20
C TYR A 178 0.28 -2.99 -14.86
N SER A 179 0.44 -1.88 -14.16
CA SER A 179 0.82 -1.90 -12.75
C SER A 179 -0.37 -2.34 -11.87
N PRO A 180 -0.11 -2.81 -10.63
CA PRO A 180 -1.18 -3.05 -9.67
C PRO A 180 -2.03 -1.80 -9.37
N GLU A 181 -1.42 -0.60 -9.46
CA GLU A 181 -2.09 0.68 -9.26
C GLU A 181 -3.11 0.98 -10.36
N GLU A 182 -2.79 0.64 -11.59
CA GLU A 182 -3.69 0.82 -12.75
C GLU A 182 -4.78 -0.25 -12.76
N MET A 183 -4.43 -1.50 -12.44
CA MET A 183 -5.36 -2.61 -12.49
C MET A 183 -6.35 -2.61 -11.32
N PHE A 184 -5.88 -2.26 -10.12
CA PHE A 184 -6.66 -2.22 -8.90
C PHE A 184 -6.74 -0.79 -8.35
N PRO A 185 -7.27 0.17 -9.14
CA PRO A 185 -7.36 1.55 -8.67
C PRO A 185 -8.13 1.57 -7.35
N PHE A 186 -7.64 2.37 -6.41
CA PHE A 186 -8.45 2.67 -5.25
C PHE A 186 -9.70 3.39 -5.76
N LYS A 187 -10.86 2.74 -5.63
CA LYS A 187 -12.10 3.49 -5.80
C LYS A 187 -12.09 4.53 -4.66
N ILE A 188 -11.95 5.78 -5.02
CA ILE A 188 -12.51 6.84 -4.20
C ILE A 188 -14.00 6.46 -4.17
N THR A 189 -14.43 5.84 -3.08
CA THR A 189 -15.84 5.54 -2.88
C THR A 189 -16.55 6.85 -3.10
N ASN A 190 -17.55 6.88 -3.97
CA ASN A 190 -18.43 8.05 -4.09
C ASN A 190 -19.10 8.18 -2.72
N HIS A 191 -18.44 8.92 -1.84
CA HIS A 191 -18.96 9.18 -0.52
C HIS A 191 -20.28 9.88 -0.68
N LYS A 192 -21.30 9.43 0.07
CA LYS A 192 -22.55 10.17 0.16
C LYS A 192 -22.20 11.62 0.44
N PRO A 193 -22.86 12.58 -0.22
CA PRO A 193 -22.61 13.99 0.05
C PRO A 193 -22.67 14.25 1.56
N LEU A 194 -21.68 14.95 2.08
CA LEU A 194 -21.66 15.31 3.49
C LEU A 194 -22.86 16.20 3.78
N LYS A 195 -23.70 15.80 4.71
CA LYS A 195 -24.81 16.66 5.14
C LYS A 195 -24.24 17.95 5.73
N LYS A 196 -24.71 19.09 5.24
CA LYS A 196 -24.39 20.39 5.82
C LYS A 196 -24.91 20.44 7.26
N TYR A 197 -24.07 20.89 8.18
CA TYR A 197 -24.50 21.10 9.55
C TYR A 197 -25.37 22.37 9.65
N PRO A 198 -26.50 22.33 10.36
CA PRO A 198 -27.45 23.46 10.32
C PRO A 198 -26.99 24.71 11.09
N LYS A 199 -25.93 24.58 11.89
CA LYS A 199 -25.36 25.66 12.73
C LYS A 199 -23.87 25.78 12.50
N GLN A 200 -23.26 26.84 13.03
CA GLN A 200 -21.80 26.99 13.07
C GLN A 200 -21.18 25.76 13.76
N GLU A 201 -20.08 25.24 13.18
CA GLU A 201 -19.40 24.06 13.68
C GLU A 201 -17.89 24.14 13.46
N VAL A 202 -17.15 23.26 14.15
CA VAL A 202 -15.74 22.99 13.91
C VAL A 202 -15.58 21.57 13.37
N VAL A 203 -14.96 21.44 12.19
CA VAL A 203 -14.68 20.17 11.56
C VAL A 203 -13.17 19.88 11.68
N ILE A 204 -12.83 18.70 12.19
CA ILE A 204 -11.43 18.25 12.33
C ILE A 204 -11.19 17.11 11.34
N MET A 205 -10.29 17.32 10.39
CA MET A 205 -9.87 16.25 9.48
C MET A 205 -8.86 15.33 10.16
N VAL A 206 -9.02 14.01 9.97
CA VAL A 206 -8.12 12.97 10.47
C VAL A 206 -7.70 12.06 9.31
N GLY A 207 -6.43 11.69 9.24
CA GLY A 207 -5.92 10.79 8.21
C GLY A 207 -4.45 11.03 7.90
N TYR A 208 -3.80 10.07 7.25
CA TYR A 208 -2.39 10.14 6.85
C TYR A 208 -2.07 11.40 6.04
N PRO A 209 -0.81 11.88 6.04
CA PRO A 209 -0.34 12.75 4.96
C PRO A 209 -0.65 12.09 3.61
N GLY A 210 -1.13 12.85 2.63
CA GLY A 210 -1.48 12.28 1.31
C GLY A 210 -2.75 11.40 1.27
N SER A 211 -3.54 11.31 2.33
CA SER A 211 -4.77 10.50 2.35
C SER A 211 -5.95 11.08 1.56
N GLY A 212 -5.83 12.28 1.01
CA GLY A 212 -6.91 12.94 0.25
C GLY A 212 -7.76 13.91 1.05
N LYS A 213 -7.38 14.29 2.28
CA LYS A 213 -8.11 15.26 3.12
C LYS A 213 -8.42 16.58 2.40
N SER A 214 -7.40 17.23 1.86
CA SER A 214 -7.57 18.52 1.16
C SER A 214 -8.46 18.38 -0.09
N THR A 215 -8.37 17.27 -0.80
CA THR A 215 -9.28 16.95 -1.92
C THR A 215 -10.72 16.76 -1.45
N PHE A 216 -10.90 16.12 -0.30
CA PHE A 216 -12.22 15.95 0.32
C PHE A 216 -12.79 17.32 0.73
N ILE A 217 -11.98 18.17 1.35
CA ILE A 217 -12.36 19.52 1.75
C ILE A 217 -12.83 20.33 0.55
N ALA A 218 -12.02 20.35 -0.52
CA ALA A 218 -12.36 21.10 -1.73
C ALA A 218 -13.68 20.65 -2.39
N LYS A 219 -14.08 19.40 -2.21
CA LYS A 219 -15.34 18.88 -2.76
C LYS A 219 -16.57 19.11 -1.87
N ASN A 220 -16.40 19.16 -0.55
CA ASN A 220 -17.50 19.12 0.39
C ASN A 220 -17.68 20.40 1.22
N PHE A 221 -16.64 21.23 1.32
CA PHE A 221 -16.65 22.47 2.07
C PHE A 221 -16.33 23.63 1.11
N ASN A 222 -17.35 24.37 0.76
CA ASN A 222 -17.27 25.53 -0.11
C ASN A 222 -17.00 26.83 0.68
N THR A 223 -17.35 27.98 0.13
CA THR A 223 -17.14 29.33 0.69
C THR A 223 -17.73 29.57 2.08
N ASP A 224 -18.62 28.69 2.58
CA ASP A 224 -19.27 28.85 3.89
C ASP A 224 -18.34 28.41 5.05
N TYR A 225 -17.20 27.81 4.77
CA TYR A 225 -16.24 27.35 5.77
C TYR A 225 -14.90 28.05 5.62
N THR A 226 -14.34 28.48 6.74
CA THR A 226 -12.92 28.89 6.80
C THR A 226 -12.05 27.63 6.90
N VAL A 227 -11.19 27.38 5.91
CA VAL A 227 -10.23 26.28 5.93
C VAL A 227 -8.92 26.73 6.56
N LEU A 228 -8.52 26.10 7.65
CA LEU A 228 -7.23 26.36 8.31
C LEU A 228 -6.28 25.19 8.01
N SER A 229 -5.37 25.43 7.06
CA SER A 229 -4.39 24.44 6.61
C SER A 229 -3.16 24.44 7.51
N GLY A 230 -2.81 23.26 8.02
CA GLY A 230 -1.57 23.07 8.80
C GLY A 230 -0.32 23.26 7.95
N ASP A 231 -0.39 22.98 6.65
CA ASP A 231 0.72 23.17 5.71
C ASP A 231 0.99 24.69 5.48
N ASP A 232 -0.03 25.55 5.51
CA ASP A 232 0.10 27.00 5.33
C ASP A 232 0.46 27.71 6.63
N LEU A 233 -0.22 27.38 7.72
CA LEU A 233 -0.04 28.05 9.01
C LEU A 233 1.23 27.61 9.75
N LYS A 234 1.80 26.45 9.42
CA LYS A 234 3.07 25.89 9.91
C LYS A 234 3.10 25.54 11.40
N THR A 235 2.33 26.21 12.25
CA THR A 235 2.36 26.02 13.71
C THR A 235 0.97 25.84 14.31
N GLU A 236 0.90 25.03 15.37
CA GLU A 236 -0.32 24.83 16.15
C GLU A 236 -0.84 26.14 16.76
N SER A 237 0.05 27.03 17.21
CA SER A 237 -0.33 28.33 17.75
C SER A 237 -1.08 29.20 16.74
N LYS A 238 -0.60 29.24 15.48
CA LYS A 238 -1.30 29.97 14.40
C LYS A 238 -2.65 29.33 14.06
N MET A 239 -2.74 27.99 14.07
CA MET A 239 -4.01 27.30 13.86
C MET A 239 -5.02 27.62 15.00
N LYS A 240 -4.59 27.62 16.25
CA LYS A 240 -5.45 28.01 17.39
C LYS A 240 -5.92 29.44 17.29
N LYS A 241 -5.03 30.38 16.92
CA LYS A 241 -5.40 31.80 16.69
C LYS A 241 -6.41 31.92 15.55
N GLY A 242 -6.15 31.27 14.40
CA GLY A 242 -7.07 31.25 13.27
C GLY A 242 -8.44 30.70 13.62
N LEU A 243 -8.50 29.61 14.39
CA LEU A 243 -9.76 29.02 14.85
C LEU A 243 -10.54 30.02 15.71
N ARG A 244 -9.92 30.67 16.70
CA ARG A 244 -10.60 31.67 17.54
C ARG A 244 -11.12 32.87 16.72
N VAL A 245 -10.35 33.35 15.75
CA VAL A 245 -10.76 34.43 14.85
C VAL A 245 -11.98 34.02 14.02
N ALA A 246 -11.96 32.85 13.41
CA ALA A 246 -13.08 32.37 12.59
C ALA A 246 -14.35 32.12 13.44
N ILE A 247 -14.19 31.59 14.67
CA ILE A 247 -15.29 31.44 15.61
C ILE A 247 -15.93 32.80 15.94
N ALA A 248 -15.13 33.81 16.25
CA ALA A 248 -15.59 35.15 16.54
C ALA A 248 -16.31 35.81 15.35
N SER A 249 -15.88 35.47 14.13
CA SER A 249 -16.53 35.91 12.87
C SER A 249 -17.79 35.11 12.51
N LYS A 250 -18.22 34.18 13.38
CA LYS A 250 -19.40 33.32 13.18
C LYS A 250 -19.33 32.44 11.92
N THR A 251 -18.12 32.12 11.43
CA THR A 251 -17.93 31.20 10.32
C THR A 251 -17.61 29.79 10.81
N SER A 252 -18.15 28.77 10.15
CA SER A 252 -17.75 27.37 10.39
C SER A 252 -16.32 27.15 9.95
N VAL A 253 -15.62 26.21 10.60
CA VAL A 253 -14.17 26.02 10.38
C VAL A 253 -13.86 24.57 10.03
N VAL A 254 -12.97 24.35 9.06
CA VAL A 254 -12.33 23.06 8.78
C VAL A 254 -10.86 23.14 9.10
N LEU A 255 -10.38 22.26 9.97
CA LEU A 255 -8.98 22.11 10.33
C LEU A 255 -8.33 21.03 9.43
N ASP A 256 -7.57 21.45 8.41
CA ASP A 256 -6.88 20.55 7.47
C ASP A 256 -5.46 20.23 7.95
N ALA A 257 -5.36 19.23 8.82
CA ALA A 257 -4.08 18.62 9.19
C ALA A 257 -4.30 17.12 9.52
N THR A 258 -3.25 16.44 9.95
CA THR A 258 -3.34 14.98 10.18
C THR A 258 -4.15 14.59 11.41
N HIS A 259 -4.13 15.38 12.48
CA HIS A 259 -4.83 15.24 13.78
C HIS A 259 -4.94 13.79 14.30
N GLY A 260 -3.86 13.01 14.14
CA GLY A 260 -3.86 11.55 14.35
C GLY A 260 -3.94 11.09 15.81
N SER A 261 -3.73 11.96 16.79
CA SER A 261 -3.79 11.58 18.22
C SER A 261 -4.87 12.36 18.97
N VAL A 262 -5.42 11.74 20.02
CA VAL A 262 -6.37 12.39 20.96
C VAL A 262 -5.79 13.72 21.46
N LYS A 263 -4.52 13.74 21.87
CA LYS A 263 -3.87 14.96 22.35
C LYS A 263 -3.93 16.12 21.34
N LYS A 264 -3.70 15.84 20.04
CA LYS A 264 -3.77 16.87 18.99
C LYS A 264 -5.20 17.34 18.72
N ARG A 265 -6.18 16.46 18.79
CA ARG A 265 -7.58 16.81 18.59
C ARG A 265 -8.15 17.59 19.77
N LYS A 266 -7.80 17.17 21.00
CA LYS A 266 -8.29 17.77 22.24
C LYS A 266 -8.10 19.29 22.27
N ILE A 267 -6.95 19.78 21.78
CA ILE A 267 -6.64 21.22 21.73
C ILE A 267 -7.72 22.03 21.01
N PHE A 268 -8.19 21.53 19.87
CA PHE A 268 -9.20 22.22 19.05
C PHE A 268 -10.61 21.93 19.53
N ILE A 269 -10.85 20.74 20.08
CA ILE A 269 -12.11 20.38 20.73
C ILE A 269 -12.38 21.29 21.92
N ASP A 270 -11.37 21.55 22.76
CA ASP A 270 -11.53 22.42 23.94
C ASP A 270 -11.86 23.86 23.51
N ILE A 271 -11.21 24.40 22.49
CA ILE A 271 -11.54 25.74 21.94
C ILE A 271 -12.98 25.81 21.40
N ALA A 272 -13.43 24.75 20.69
CA ALA A 272 -14.80 24.70 20.19
C ALA A 272 -15.82 24.62 21.34
N LYS A 273 -15.51 23.84 22.39
CA LYS A 273 -16.36 23.73 23.60
C LYS A 273 -16.44 25.04 24.37
N GLU A 274 -15.33 25.77 24.54
CA GLU A 274 -15.32 27.12 25.12
C GLU A 274 -16.32 28.06 24.44
N ALA A 275 -16.49 27.88 23.12
CA ALA A 275 -17.43 28.65 22.30
C ALA A 275 -18.82 27.98 22.16
N SER A 276 -19.09 26.88 22.87
CA SER A 276 -20.34 26.09 22.76
C SER A 276 -20.66 25.63 21.34
N LEU A 277 -19.63 25.36 20.53
CA LEU A 277 -19.77 24.89 19.15
C LEU A 277 -19.65 23.38 19.06
N PRO A 278 -20.47 22.75 18.20
CA PRO A 278 -20.34 21.33 17.92
C PRO A 278 -19.06 21.03 17.13
N VAL A 279 -18.49 19.85 17.40
CA VAL A 279 -17.30 19.33 16.73
C VAL A 279 -17.65 18.08 15.93
N ARG A 280 -17.38 18.09 14.64
CA ARG A 280 -17.38 16.88 13.80
C ARG A 280 -15.95 16.47 13.47
N VAL A 281 -15.71 15.17 13.47
CA VAL A 281 -14.45 14.61 12.94
C VAL A 281 -14.74 13.87 11.65
N ILE A 282 -13.95 14.18 10.63
CA ILE A 282 -13.97 13.45 9.36
C ILE A 282 -12.68 12.67 9.26
N HIS A 283 -12.78 11.36 9.39
CA HIS A 283 -11.67 10.44 9.31
C HIS A 283 -11.57 9.82 7.91
N ILE A 284 -10.56 10.26 7.15
CA ILE A 284 -10.23 9.66 5.86
C ILE A 284 -9.39 8.40 6.11
N THR A 285 -10.02 7.23 5.89
CA THR A 285 -9.47 5.91 6.26
C THR A 285 -8.51 5.31 5.22
N THR A 286 -8.00 6.12 4.31
CA THR A 286 -6.99 5.72 3.31
C THR A 286 -5.84 4.99 3.97
N SER A 287 -5.44 3.83 3.43
CA SER A 287 -4.32 3.05 3.94
C SER A 287 -2.99 3.80 3.82
N ILE A 288 -1.99 3.41 4.62
CA ILE A 288 -0.66 4.04 4.58
C ILE A 288 -0.02 3.88 3.19
N GLU A 289 -0.22 2.72 2.55
CA GLU A 289 0.33 2.42 1.23
C GLU A 289 -0.28 3.33 0.16
N GLU A 290 -1.60 3.50 0.22
CA GLU A 290 -2.31 4.39 -0.69
C GLU A 290 -1.93 5.85 -0.46
N ALA A 291 -1.88 6.27 0.77
CA ALA A 291 -1.47 7.61 1.14
C ALA A 291 -0.03 7.92 0.67
N MET A 292 0.90 6.96 0.79
CA MET A 292 2.26 7.06 0.24
C MET A 292 2.25 7.11 -1.29
N HIS A 293 1.42 6.29 -1.95
CA HIS A 293 1.29 6.33 -3.40
C HIS A 293 0.78 7.69 -3.90
N GLN A 294 -0.27 8.23 -3.27
CA GLN A 294 -0.78 9.57 -3.58
C GLN A 294 0.27 10.66 -3.29
N ASN A 295 1.03 10.51 -2.20
CA ASN A 295 2.11 11.43 -1.87
C ASN A 295 3.21 11.47 -2.96
N ASN A 296 3.50 10.34 -3.62
CA ASN A 296 4.49 10.30 -4.71
C ASN A 296 4.07 11.10 -5.93
N LYS A 297 2.77 11.38 -6.11
CA LYS A 297 2.22 12.21 -7.19
C LYS A 297 2.21 13.72 -6.87
N ARG A 298 2.52 14.10 -5.63
CA ARG A 298 2.56 15.51 -5.21
C ARG A 298 3.82 16.21 -5.73
N ALA A 299 3.70 17.47 -6.07
CA ALA A 299 4.85 18.32 -6.40
C ALA A 299 5.81 18.44 -5.20
N ILE A 300 5.26 18.67 -4.00
CA ILE A 300 6.03 18.68 -2.74
C ILE A 300 5.64 17.43 -1.96
N LYS A 301 6.61 16.50 -1.82
CA LYS A 301 6.41 15.22 -1.14
C LYS A 301 6.63 15.34 0.36
N VAL A 302 5.74 14.78 1.14
CA VAL A 302 5.94 14.60 2.57
C VAL A 302 6.95 13.46 2.80
N PRO A 303 7.97 13.63 3.66
CA PRO A 303 8.95 12.59 3.94
C PRO A 303 8.31 11.30 4.48
N LYS A 304 8.82 10.14 4.07
CA LYS A 304 8.29 8.82 4.48
C LYS A 304 8.18 8.66 6.00
N ILE A 305 9.11 9.24 6.76
CA ILE A 305 9.10 9.17 8.22
C ILE A 305 7.80 9.72 8.83
N ALA A 306 7.18 10.73 8.22
CA ALA A 306 5.93 11.31 8.72
C ALA A 306 4.76 10.31 8.74
N PHE A 307 4.74 9.36 7.79
CA PHE A 307 3.72 8.31 7.72
C PHE A 307 3.89 7.31 8.88
N TRP A 308 5.13 6.93 9.18
CA TRP A 308 5.43 6.02 10.29
C TRP A 308 5.18 6.67 11.65
N VAL A 309 5.53 7.93 11.79
CA VAL A 309 5.23 8.72 13.00
C VAL A 309 3.72 8.84 13.19
N TYR A 310 2.97 9.14 12.13
CA TYR A 310 1.51 9.17 12.21
C TYR A 310 0.96 7.81 12.65
N ARG A 311 1.37 6.70 11.99
CA ARG A 311 0.93 5.34 12.32
C ARG A 311 1.22 4.98 13.78
N LYS A 312 2.42 5.31 14.28
CA LYS A 312 2.84 5.01 15.65
C LYS A 312 1.97 5.71 16.69
N HIS A 313 1.52 6.94 16.41
CA HIS A 313 0.78 7.77 17.36
C HIS A 313 -0.70 7.90 17.04
N PHE A 314 -1.18 7.18 16.02
CA PHE A 314 -2.58 7.23 15.65
C PHE A 314 -3.47 6.62 16.75
N GLN A 315 -4.50 7.37 17.09
CA GLN A 315 -5.57 6.97 18.00
C GLN A 315 -6.89 7.26 17.31
N GLU A 316 -7.70 6.23 17.14
CA GLU A 316 -9.02 6.34 16.51
C GLU A 316 -9.86 7.42 17.18
N PRO A 317 -10.46 8.35 16.43
CA PRO A 317 -11.35 9.34 17.01
C PRO A 317 -12.64 8.70 17.53
N THR A 318 -13.05 9.12 18.72
CA THR A 318 -14.26 8.61 19.39
C THR A 318 -15.11 9.74 19.97
N LEU A 319 -16.41 9.48 20.18
CA LEU A 319 -17.33 10.45 20.81
C LEU A 319 -16.92 10.78 22.26
N ALA A 320 -16.20 9.88 22.94
CA ALA A 320 -15.69 10.09 24.30
C ALA A 320 -14.73 11.28 24.42
N GLU A 321 -14.12 11.74 23.32
CA GLU A 321 -13.28 12.95 23.29
C GLU A 321 -14.11 14.25 23.41
N GLY A 322 -15.44 14.14 23.34
CA GLY A 322 -16.36 15.28 23.28
C GLY A 322 -16.61 15.77 21.86
N ILE A 323 -16.50 14.85 20.92
CA ILE A 323 -16.87 15.01 19.52
C ILE A 323 -18.36 14.69 19.37
N ASN A 324 -19.10 15.51 18.62
CA ASN A 324 -20.54 15.30 18.38
C ASN A 324 -20.81 14.24 17.31
N GLU A 325 -19.93 14.13 16.30
CA GLU A 325 -20.07 13.16 15.23
C GLU A 325 -18.70 12.75 14.68
N VAL A 326 -18.52 11.45 14.45
CA VAL A 326 -17.36 10.88 13.74
C VAL A 326 -17.83 10.23 12.46
N ILE A 327 -17.36 10.74 11.32
CA ILE A 327 -17.72 10.23 9.98
C ILE A 327 -16.46 9.63 9.36
N LYS A 328 -16.54 8.38 8.89
CA LYS A 328 -15.44 7.68 8.20
C LYS A 328 -15.69 7.63 6.69
N PHE A 329 -14.64 7.94 5.93
CA PHE A 329 -14.61 7.88 4.49
C PHE A 329 -13.44 7.06 3.98
#